data_31b722f2bb0c0e6a84cc1c6185314695
#
_entry.id   31b722f2bb0c0e6a84cc1c6185314695
#
_cell.length_a   1.000
_cell.length_b   1.000
_cell.length_c   1.000
_cell.angle_alpha   90.00
_cell.angle_beta   90.00
_cell.angle_gamma   90.00
#
_symmetry.space_group_name_H-M   'P 1'
#
loop_
_entity.id
_entity.type
_entity.pdbx_description
1 polymer ?
#
loop_
_entity_poly.entity_id
_entity_poly.type
_entity_poly.pdbx_seq_one_letter_code
_entity_poly.pdbx_strand_id
1 'polypeptide(L)'
;RTRKMTKKLGARTMPDYFEKRYGSKGMKILAAVIIFVFLVPYSAAVYKGLGSLFGAVFPGVESWVWMLIIACLTALYLVAGGYIATAYTDLIQGIITIVGVVCLVCAVLGHDAVGGVTGLIENLKNFQSVPGDPNPTTGAQLTNMFGGSSFRFLCFNIMLTSFGTWGLPQMIGKFYAIKDTAAIKRGTIISTIFCIVIGCGAYLIGSTSRLVLGGVLPKGGVDSVIPTLLMKILGGGTAGIILLALIMILLLSASMSTLEAVVLTSASSVAVDLIPAVRKKETKPEA
;
A
#
# COMPACT_ATOMS: atom_id res chain seq x y z
N ARG A 1 -7.34 -14.62 17.60
CA ARG A 1 -6.99 -16.07 17.61
C ARG A 1 -5.49 -16.24 17.32
N THR A 2 -4.94 -15.62 16.28
CA THR A 2 -3.52 -15.73 15.87
C THR A 2 -2.56 -15.45 17.04
N ARG A 3 -2.70 -14.32 17.74
CA ARG A 3 -1.85 -13.96 18.89
C ARG A 3 -1.86 -15.01 20.02
N LYS A 4 -3.05 -15.57 20.34
CA LYS A 4 -3.15 -16.61 21.37
C LYS A 4 -2.44 -17.89 20.95
N MET A 5 -2.56 -18.29 19.69
CA MET A 5 -1.91 -19.51 19.18
C MET A 5 -0.41 -19.34 19.08
N THR A 6 0.08 -18.21 18.55
CA THR A 6 1.53 -17.95 18.44
C THR A 6 2.21 -17.86 19.80
N LYS A 7 1.54 -17.23 20.78
CA LYS A 7 2.05 -17.20 22.17
C LYS A 7 2.09 -18.60 22.80
N LYS A 8 1.07 -19.44 22.56
CA LYS A 8 1.04 -20.83 23.06
C LYS A 8 2.15 -21.70 22.44
N LEU A 9 2.44 -21.49 21.15
CA LEU A 9 3.47 -22.25 20.43
C LEU A 9 4.87 -21.61 20.58
N GLY A 10 4.99 -20.44 21.16
CA GLY A 10 6.26 -19.69 21.22
C GLY A 10 6.80 -19.33 19.83
N ALA A 11 5.92 -19.17 18.83
CA ALA A 11 6.33 -18.86 17.47
C ALA A 11 6.66 -17.38 17.31
N ARG A 12 7.79 -17.09 16.63
CA ARG A 12 8.30 -15.73 16.41
C ARG A 12 8.02 -15.22 15.00
N THR A 13 8.03 -16.12 14.02
CA THR A 13 7.82 -15.84 12.62
C THR A 13 6.69 -16.71 12.07
N MET A 14 6.20 -16.40 10.89
CA MET A 14 5.19 -17.22 10.23
C MET A 14 5.73 -18.61 9.82
N PRO A 15 6.96 -18.76 9.26
CA PRO A 15 7.56 -20.06 9.03
C PRO A 15 7.77 -20.88 10.30
N ASP A 16 8.22 -20.25 11.40
CA ASP A 16 8.37 -20.89 12.73
C ASP A 16 7.01 -21.38 13.28
N TYR A 17 5.94 -20.61 13.04
CA TYR A 17 4.59 -21.04 13.39
C TYR A 17 4.18 -22.33 12.66
N PHE A 18 4.45 -22.42 11.36
CA PHE A 18 4.14 -23.63 10.59
C PHE A 18 4.97 -24.83 11.05
N GLU A 19 6.28 -24.66 11.33
CA GLU A 19 7.11 -25.70 11.88
C GLU A 19 6.54 -26.26 13.19
N LYS A 20 6.23 -25.37 14.15
CA LYS A 20 5.71 -25.76 15.47
C LYS A 20 4.28 -26.31 15.42
N ARG A 21 3.48 -25.86 14.48
CA ARG A 21 2.09 -26.31 14.32
C ARG A 21 2.01 -27.70 13.71
N TYR A 22 2.84 -27.99 12.72
CA TYR A 22 2.79 -29.23 11.94
C TYR A 22 3.94 -30.20 12.26
N GLY A 23 4.86 -29.82 13.13
CA GLY A 23 6.01 -30.65 13.51
C GLY A 23 6.99 -30.91 12.36
N SER A 24 7.01 -30.07 11.32
CA SER A 24 7.78 -30.31 10.10
C SER A 24 8.70 -29.16 9.75
N LYS A 25 10.02 -29.43 9.75
CA LYS A 25 11.05 -28.48 9.26
C LYS A 25 10.87 -28.16 7.77
N GLY A 26 10.39 -29.11 6.97
CA GLY A 26 10.09 -28.89 5.55
C GLY A 26 9.04 -27.79 5.35
N MET A 27 8.01 -27.73 6.20
CA MET A 27 7.02 -26.67 6.18
C MET A 27 7.60 -25.29 6.49
N LYS A 28 8.56 -25.21 7.42
CA LYS A 28 9.29 -23.95 7.70
C LYS A 28 10.06 -23.46 6.49
N ILE A 29 10.87 -24.35 5.89
CA ILE A 29 11.67 -24.03 4.71
C ILE A 29 10.77 -23.58 3.55
N LEU A 30 9.73 -24.36 3.25
CA LEU A 30 8.79 -24.05 2.19
C LEU A 30 8.13 -22.67 2.41
N ALA A 31 7.63 -22.42 3.62
CA ALA A 31 7.01 -21.14 3.96
C ALA A 31 8.01 -19.97 3.83
N ALA A 32 9.25 -20.13 4.31
CA ALA A 32 10.28 -19.10 4.22
C ALA A 32 10.64 -18.77 2.76
N VAL A 33 10.78 -19.80 1.92
CA VAL A 33 11.06 -19.62 0.48
C VAL A 33 9.90 -18.91 -0.22
N ILE A 34 8.66 -19.35 0.01
CA ILE A 34 7.47 -18.71 -0.57
C ILE A 34 7.41 -17.23 -0.16
N ILE A 35 7.57 -16.92 1.12
CA ILE A 35 7.55 -15.55 1.62
C ILE A 35 8.61 -14.71 0.91
N PHE A 36 9.85 -15.17 0.84
CA PHE A 36 10.93 -14.44 0.19
C PHE A 36 10.63 -14.21 -1.30
N VAL A 37 10.30 -15.27 -2.04
CA VAL A 37 10.08 -15.20 -3.50
C VAL A 37 8.93 -14.27 -3.85
N PHE A 38 7.83 -14.28 -3.10
CA PHE A 38 6.66 -13.45 -3.44
C PHE A 38 6.74 -12.02 -2.89
N LEU A 39 7.52 -11.76 -1.84
CA LEU A 39 7.70 -10.40 -1.34
C LEU A 39 8.65 -9.55 -2.20
N VAL A 40 9.58 -10.18 -2.95
CA VAL A 40 10.47 -9.44 -3.86
C VAL A 40 9.71 -8.71 -4.96
N PRO A 41 8.86 -9.35 -5.79
CA PRO A 41 8.08 -8.63 -6.79
C PRO A 41 7.07 -7.65 -6.17
N TYR A 42 6.56 -7.91 -4.96
CA TYR A 42 5.70 -6.96 -4.26
C TYR A 42 6.47 -5.66 -3.93
N SER A 43 7.68 -5.76 -3.37
CA SER A 43 8.51 -4.58 -3.11
C SER A 43 8.90 -3.84 -4.39
N ALA A 44 9.21 -4.57 -5.47
CA ALA A 44 9.51 -3.98 -6.77
C ALA A 44 8.34 -3.14 -7.32
N ALA A 45 7.11 -3.60 -7.15
CA ALA A 45 5.91 -2.84 -7.56
C ALA A 45 5.77 -1.51 -6.77
N VAL A 46 6.07 -1.51 -5.47
CA VAL A 46 6.04 -0.28 -4.65
C VAL A 46 7.14 0.70 -5.08
N TYR A 47 8.37 0.22 -5.31
CA TYR A 47 9.47 1.06 -5.83
C TYR A 47 9.13 1.65 -7.20
N LYS A 48 8.53 0.86 -8.09
CA LYS A 48 8.10 1.33 -9.41
C LYS A 48 7.06 2.45 -9.30
N GLY A 49 6.07 2.30 -8.41
CA GLY A 49 5.06 3.35 -8.17
C GLY A 49 5.68 4.66 -7.71
N LEU A 50 6.60 4.61 -6.74
CA LEU A 50 7.34 5.79 -6.28
C LEU A 50 8.25 6.37 -7.38
N GLY A 51 8.97 5.55 -8.11
CA GLY A 51 9.81 5.98 -9.22
C GLY A 51 9.02 6.73 -10.30
N SER A 52 7.82 6.24 -10.65
CA SER A 52 6.92 6.90 -11.58
C SER A 52 6.42 8.25 -11.07
N LEU A 53 6.09 8.32 -9.78
CA LEU A 53 5.62 9.55 -9.13
C LEU A 53 6.71 10.63 -9.12
N PHE A 54 7.90 10.29 -8.62
CA PHE A 54 9.01 11.24 -8.56
C PHE A 54 9.51 11.62 -9.95
N GLY A 55 9.57 10.70 -10.89
CA GLY A 55 9.93 10.96 -12.27
C GLY A 55 8.97 11.91 -12.98
N ALA A 56 7.69 11.91 -12.64
CA ALA A 56 6.69 12.84 -13.18
C ALA A 56 6.84 14.26 -12.60
N VAL A 57 7.19 14.38 -11.31
CA VAL A 57 7.36 15.68 -10.63
C VAL A 57 8.71 16.31 -10.93
N PHE A 58 9.74 15.50 -11.12
CA PHE A 58 11.11 15.94 -11.42
C PHE A 58 11.57 15.44 -12.80
N PRO A 59 11.07 16.05 -13.89
CA PRO A 59 11.44 15.66 -15.24
C PRO A 59 12.92 16.02 -15.49
N GLY A 60 13.74 15.06 -15.75
CA GLY A 60 15.20 15.22 -15.91
C GLY A 60 16.00 14.19 -15.12
N VAL A 61 15.35 13.48 -14.20
CA VAL A 61 15.92 12.33 -13.49
C VAL A 61 15.13 11.08 -13.85
N GLU A 62 15.80 10.06 -14.32
CA GLU A 62 15.16 8.80 -14.70
C GLU A 62 14.53 8.10 -13.47
N SER A 63 13.39 7.46 -13.67
CA SER A 63 12.61 6.82 -12.59
C SER A 63 13.43 5.79 -11.80
N TRP A 64 14.37 5.08 -12.42
CA TRP A 64 15.22 4.10 -11.74
C TRP A 64 16.16 4.72 -10.71
N VAL A 65 16.61 5.97 -10.96
CA VAL A 65 17.46 6.71 -9.99
C VAL A 65 16.70 6.98 -8.71
N TRP A 66 15.43 7.38 -8.82
CA TRP A 66 14.54 7.56 -7.67
C TRP A 66 14.31 6.26 -6.91
N MET A 67 14.09 5.16 -7.63
CA MET A 67 13.96 3.83 -6.99
C MET A 67 15.21 3.47 -6.19
N LEU A 68 16.39 3.73 -6.73
CA LEU A 68 17.67 3.47 -6.06
C LEU A 68 17.85 4.33 -4.81
N ILE A 69 17.56 5.63 -4.90
CA ILE A 69 17.64 6.57 -3.76
C ILE A 69 16.71 6.09 -2.63
N ILE A 70 15.46 5.78 -2.96
CA ILE A 70 14.47 5.32 -1.97
C ILE A 70 14.89 3.98 -1.37
N ALA A 71 15.42 3.05 -2.17
CA ALA A 71 15.91 1.77 -1.68
C ALA A 71 17.08 1.93 -0.70
N CYS A 72 18.06 2.79 -1.04
CA CYS A 72 19.17 3.10 -0.15
C CYS A 72 18.71 3.75 1.16
N LEU A 73 17.81 4.73 1.09
CA LEU A 73 17.24 5.37 2.28
C LEU A 73 16.50 4.36 3.16
N THR A 74 15.65 3.52 2.55
CA THR A 74 14.92 2.45 3.28
C THR A 74 15.88 1.49 3.96
N ALA A 75 16.92 1.03 3.27
CA ALA A 75 17.91 0.13 3.82
C ALA A 75 18.69 0.77 4.97
N LEU A 76 19.14 2.01 4.82
CA LEU A 76 19.91 2.73 5.84
C LEU A 76 19.14 2.85 7.16
N TYR A 77 17.90 3.33 7.12
CA TYR A 77 17.16 3.51 8.36
C TYR A 77 16.65 2.19 8.97
N LEU A 78 16.38 1.16 8.15
CA LEU A 78 16.05 -0.18 8.66
C LEU A 78 17.22 -0.81 9.42
N VAL A 79 18.43 -0.70 8.86
CA VAL A 79 19.63 -1.23 9.51
C VAL A 79 19.95 -0.46 10.80
N ALA A 80 19.80 0.87 10.78
CA ALA A 80 20.07 1.71 11.94
C ALA A 80 19.01 1.61 13.05
N GLY A 81 17.72 1.47 12.67
CA GLY A 81 16.61 1.60 13.60
C GLY A 81 16.01 0.28 14.10
N GLY A 82 16.10 -0.77 13.32
CA GLY A 82 15.51 -2.08 13.64
C GLY A 82 13.98 -2.02 13.80
N TYR A 83 13.40 -3.11 14.33
CA TYR A 83 11.94 -3.30 14.44
C TYR A 83 11.22 -2.27 15.33
N ILE A 84 11.87 -1.78 16.40
CA ILE A 84 11.23 -0.84 17.33
C ILE A 84 11.10 0.54 16.68
N ALA A 85 12.15 0.98 15.99
CA ALA A 85 12.12 2.26 15.30
C ALA A 85 11.08 2.27 14.17
N THR A 86 10.94 1.16 13.44
CA THR A 86 9.89 1.04 12.39
C THR A 86 8.48 1.17 12.96
N ALA A 87 8.22 0.71 14.17
CA ALA A 87 6.90 0.88 14.79
C ALA A 87 6.56 2.35 15.10
N TYR A 88 7.55 3.16 15.48
CA TYR A 88 7.36 4.60 15.70
C TYR A 88 7.22 5.36 14.37
N THR A 89 8.05 5.03 13.38
CA THR A 89 7.94 5.62 12.04
C THR A 89 6.60 5.30 11.39
N ASP A 90 6.12 4.06 11.48
CA ASP A 90 4.79 3.64 11.02
C ASP A 90 3.65 4.49 11.61
N LEU A 91 3.73 4.83 12.91
CA LEU A 91 2.73 5.68 13.55
C LEU A 91 2.72 7.10 12.96
N ILE A 92 3.90 7.72 12.84
CA ILE A 92 4.04 9.07 12.28
C ILE A 92 3.59 9.07 10.81
N GLN A 93 4.04 8.11 10.04
CA GLN A 93 3.68 7.94 8.63
C GLN A 93 2.17 7.70 8.46
N GLY A 94 1.55 6.95 9.36
CA GLY A 94 0.10 6.75 9.39
C GLY A 94 -0.69 8.04 9.61
N ILE A 95 -0.23 8.90 10.52
CA ILE A 95 -0.85 10.21 10.76
C ILE A 95 -0.70 11.11 9.52
N ILE A 96 0.50 11.19 8.95
CA ILE A 96 0.76 11.95 7.72
C ILE A 96 -0.15 11.44 6.60
N THR A 97 -0.30 10.12 6.46
CA THR A 97 -1.13 9.49 5.42
C THR A 97 -2.60 9.88 5.55
N ILE A 98 -3.18 9.86 6.77
CA ILE A 98 -4.57 10.30 6.98
C ILE A 98 -4.76 11.76 6.57
N VAL A 99 -3.93 12.65 7.11
CA VAL A 99 -4.03 14.09 6.84
C VAL A 99 -3.92 14.36 5.35
N GLY A 100 -2.94 13.78 4.70
CA GLY A 100 -2.72 14.05 3.30
C GLY A 100 -3.78 13.44 2.38
N VAL A 101 -4.33 12.24 2.68
CA VAL A 101 -5.47 11.71 1.90
C VAL A 101 -6.69 12.62 2.04
N VAL A 102 -6.98 13.12 3.24
CA VAL A 102 -8.07 14.07 3.44
C VAL A 102 -7.83 15.36 2.64
N CYS A 103 -6.62 15.93 2.70
CA CYS A 103 -6.26 17.11 1.90
C CYS A 103 -6.39 16.85 0.40
N LEU A 104 -5.94 15.68 -0.07
CA LEU A 104 -6.04 15.32 -1.48
C LEU A 104 -7.49 15.14 -1.93
N VAL A 105 -8.33 14.48 -1.12
CA VAL A 105 -9.76 14.34 -1.39
C VAL A 105 -10.42 15.73 -1.48
N CYS A 106 -10.11 16.64 -0.56
CA CYS A 106 -10.63 18.01 -0.61
C CYS A 106 -10.17 18.75 -1.88
N ALA A 107 -8.91 18.61 -2.26
CA ALA A 107 -8.38 19.24 -3.47
C ALA A 107 -9.04 18.69 -4.75
N VAL A 108 -9.23 17.36 -4.83
CA VAL A 108 -9.90 16.72 -5.96
C VAL A 108 -11.37 17.12 -6.07
N LEU A 109 -12.08 17.11 -4.94
CA LEU A 109 -13.48 17.55 -4.89
C LEU A 109 -13.65 19.04 -5.22
N GLY A 110 -12.69 19.88 -4.84
CA GLY A 110 -12.68 21.31 -5.16
C GLY A 110 -12.38 21.64 -6.63
N HIS A 111 -11.98 20.67 -7.44
CA HIS A 111 -11.67 20.88 -8.84
C HIS A 111 -12.95 21.05 -9.68
N ASP A 112 -12.97 22.04 -10.59
CA ASP A 112 -14.15 22.42 -11.40
C ASP A 112 -14.74 21.23 -12.17
N ALA A 113 -13.90 20.35 -12.73
CA ALA A 113 -14.36 19.16 -13.45
C ALA A 113 -15.12 18.15 -12.58
N VAL A 114 -14.93 18.20 -11.25
CA VAL A 114 -15.61 17.33 -10.29
C VAL A 114 -16.89 17.97 -9.78
N GLY A 115 -16.88 19.28 -9.57
CA GLY A 115 -18.05 20.07 -9.14
C GLY A 115 -18.48 19.84 -7.71
N GLY A 116 -17.52 19.52 -6.82
CA GLY A 116 -17.79 19.25 -5.41
C GLY A 116 -18.49 17.90 -5.17
N VAL A 117 -18.99 17.73 -3.96
CA VAL A 117 -19.72 16.50 -3.55
C VAL A 117 -21.05 16.38 -4.32
N THR A 118 -21.72 17.48 -4.57
CA THR A 118 -23.02 17.52 -5.26
C THR A 118 -22.89 17.27 -6.76
N GLY A 119 -21.89 17.87 -7.41
CA GLY A 119 -21.63 17.70 -8.83
C GLY A 119 -20.98 16.37 -9.20
N LEU A 120 -20.31 15.70 -8.26
CA LEU A 120 -19.57 14.48 -8.51
C LEU A 120 -20.42 13.39 -9.20
N ILE A 121 -21.58 13.07 -8.64
CA ILE A 121 -22.44 12.00 -9.16
C ILE A 121 -23.04 12.40 -10.50
N GLU A 122 -23.42 13.66 -10.66
CA GLU A 122 -23.98 14.17 -11.89
C GLU A 122 -22.94 14.19 -13.02
N ASN A 123 -21.74 14.68 -12.75
CA ASN A 123 -20.64 14.70 -13.72
C ASN A 123 -20.19 13.30 -14.09
N LEU A 124 -20.19 12.34 -13.14
CA LEU A 124 -19.92 10.94 -13.44
C LEU A 124 -21.02 10.30 -14.29
N LYS A 125 -22.30 10.60 -14.05
CA LYS A 125 -23.42 10.11 -14.88
C LYS A 125 -23.35 10.61 -16.33
N ASN A 126 -22.95 11.86 -16.51
CA ASN A 126 -22.84 12.51 -17.81
C ASN A 126 -21.52 12.20 -18.52
N PHE A 127 -20.60 11.45 -17.86
CA PHE A 127 -19.32 11.12 -18.44
C PHE A 127 -19.47 10.22 -19.68
N GLN A 128 -18.79 10.61 -20.76
CA GLN A 128 -18.64 9.81 -21.96
C GLN A 128 -17.17 9.56 -22.25
N SER A 129 -16.84 8.31 -22.54
CA SER A 129 -15.47 7.97 -22.94
C SER A 129 -15.12 8.65 -24.27
N VAL A 130 -13.88 9.13 -24.34
CA VAL A 130 -13.33 9.70 -25.58
C VAL A 130 -12.90 8.60 -26.54
N PRO A 131 -12.89 8.86 -27.86
CA PRO A 131 -12.34 7.94 -28.83
C PRO A 131 -10.87 7.59 -28.51
N GLY A 132 -10.56 6.29 -28.41
CA GLY A 132 -9.22 5.81 -28.04
C GLY A 132 -9.03 5.47 -26.56
N ASP A 133 -10.07 5.58 -25.71
CA ASP A 133 -10.02 5.05 -24.35
C ASP A 133 -9.85 3.52 -24.41
N PRO A 134 -8.78 2.94 -23.82
CA PRO A 134 -8.55 1.50 -23.81
C PRO A 134 -9.62 0.71 -23.03
N ASN A 135 -10.36 1.42 -22.15
CA ASN A 135 -11.46 0.85 -21.37
C ASN A 135 -12.69 1.79 -21.45
N PRO A 136 -13.38 1.83 -22.60
CA PRO A 136 -14.52 2.71 -22.76
C PRO A 136 -15.61 2.38 -21.75
N THR A 137 -15.99 3.38 -20.97
CA THR A 137 -17.02 3.27 -19.93
C THR A 137 -18.02 4.40 -20.07
N THR A 138 -19.29 4.09 -19.86
CA THR A 138 -20.36 5.09 -19.84
C THR A 138 -20.62 5.57 -18.40
N GLY A 139 -21.15 6.78 -18.27
CA GLY A 139 -21.51 7.31 -16.96
C GLY A 139 -22.48 6.42 -16.18
N ALA A 140 -23.38 5.73 -16.89
CA ALA A 140 -24.28 4.75 -16.29
C ALA A 140 -23.51 3.56 -15.66
N GLN A 141 -22.41 3.13 -16.24
CA GLN A 141 -21.57 2.07 -15.67
C GLN A 141 -20.77 2.57 -14.46
N LEU A 142 -20.25 3.81 -14.52
CA LEU A 142 -19.48 4.42 -13.44
C LEU A 142 -20.31 4.68 -12.18
N THR A 143 -21.60 4.96 -12.33
CA THR A 143 -22.51 5.24 -11.22
C THR A 143 -23.36 4.05 -10.80
N ASN A 144 -23.20 2.90 -11.47
CA ASN A 144 -23.90 1.68 -11.08
C ASN A 144 -23.28 1.09 -9.82
N MET A 145 -24.08 0.95 -8.76
CA MET A 145 -23.64 0.43 -7.46
C MET A 145 -23.02 -0.98 -7.53
N PHE A 146 -23.44 -1.79 -8.47
CA PHE A 146 -22.96 -3.15 -8.68
C PHE A 146 -21.98 -3.32 -9.85
N GLY A 147 -21.47 -2.21 -10.41
CA GLY A 147 -20.48 -2.26 -11.50
C GLY A 147 -21.01 -2.75 -12.85
N GLY A 148 -22.33 -2.94 -13.00
CA GLY A 148 -22.96 -3.35 -14.25
C GLY A 148 -22.38 -4.65 -14.84
N SER A 149 -21.91 -4.62 -16.09
CA SER A 149 -21.30 -5.76 -16.78
C SER A 149 -19.99 -6.26 -16.13
N SER A 150 -19.35 -5.42 -15.35
CA SER A 150 -18.09 -5.75 -14.63
C SER A 150 -18.31 -6.31 -13.22
N PHE A 151 -19.53 -6.61 -12.81
CA PHE A 151 -19.86 -7.08 -11.46
C PHE A 151 -19.02 -8.29 -11.02
N ARG A 152 -18.85 -9.28 -11.89
CA ARG A 152 -18.01 -10.46 -11.57
C ARG A 152 -16.57 -10.07 -11.28
N PHE A 153 -15.99 -9.23 -12.14
CA PHE A 153 -14.62 -8.73 -11.99
C PHE A 153 -14.48 -7.93 -10.68
N LEU A 154 -15.44 -7.07 -10.36
CA LEU A 154 -15.49 -6.31 -9.11
C LEU A 154 -15.53 -7.25 -7.90
N CYS A 155 -16.41 -8.25 -7.89
CA CYS A 155 -16.49 -9.24 -6.82
C CYS A 155 -15.18 -10.00 -6.64
N PHE A 156 -14.55 -10.47 -7.73
CA PHE A 156 -13.25 -11.14 -7.65
C PHE A 156 -12.16 -10.24 -7.07
N ASN A 157 -12.08 -8.98 -7.48
CA ASN A 157 -11.10 -8.04 -6.95
C ASN A 157 -11.33 -7.75 -5.46
N ILE A 158 -12.60 -7.54 -5.05
CA ILE A 158 -12.94 -7.34 -3.63
C ILE A 158 -12.56 -8.57 -2.80
N MET A 159 -12.87 -9.77 -3.28
CA MET A 159 -12.50 -11.00 -2.58
C MET A 159 -10.99 -11.18 -2.52
N LEU A 160 -10.28 -10.96 -3.63
CA LEU A 160 -8.82 -11.09 -3.70
C LEU A 160 -8.13 -10.12 -2.74
N THR A 161 -8.53 -8.85 -2.74
CA THR A 161 -7.94 -7.83 -1.87
C THR A 161 -8.32 -8.03 -0.40
N SER A 162 -9.54 -8.46 -0.11
CA SER A 162 -10.01 -8.66 1.27
C SER A 162 -9.40 -9.91 1.91
N PHE A 163 -9.46 -11.06 1.23
CA PHE A 163 -8.91 -12.32 1.77
C PHE A 163 -7.40 -12.42 1.61
N GLY A 164 -6.84 -11.89 0.52
CA GLY A 164 -5.40 -11.90 0.27
C GLY A 164 -4.62 -11.18 1.36
N THR A 165 -5.11 -10.03 1.82
CA THR A 165 -4.44 -9.25 2.87
C THR A 165 -4.39 -9.96 4.23
N TRP A 166 -5.32 -10.87 4.53
CA TRP A 166 -5.30 -11.63 5.78
C TRP A 166 -4.12 -12.60 5.88
N GLY A 167 -3.62 -13.07 4.75
CA GLY A 167 -2.50 -14.00 4.67
C GLY A 167 -1.12 -13.35 4.51
N LEU A 168 -1.05 -12.03 4.37
CA LEU A 168 0.22 -11.34 4.11
C LEU A 168 1.17 -11.48 5.31
N PRO A 169 2.39 -12.03 5.11
CA PRO A 169 3.34 -12.32 6.18
C PRO A 169 3.74 -11.08 6.98
N GLN A 170 3.94 -9.94 6.31
CA GLN A 170 4.28 -8.66 6.94
C GLN A 170 3.18 -8.13 7.86
N MET A 171 1.91 -8.41 7.56
CA MET A 171 0.77 -8.05 8.43
C MET A 171 0.70 -8.98 9.63
N ILE A 172 0.85 -10.28 9.42
CA ILE A 172 0.80 -11.29 10.47
C ILE A 172 1.93 -11.08 11.47
N GLY A 173 3.13 -10.71 11.01
CA GLY A 173 4.29 -10.42 11.87
C GLY A 173 3.99 -9.33 12.91
N LYS A 174 3.25 -8.28 12.53
CA LYS A 174 2.83 -7.22 13.45
C LYS A 174 1.89 -7.74 14.56
N PHE A 175 1.04 -8.73 14.28
CA PHE A 175 0.17 -9.33 15.32
C PHE A 175 0.95 -10.10 16.38
N TYR A 176 2.15 -10.61 16.07
CA TYR A 176 2.98 -11.33 17.03
C TYR A 176 3.56 -10.39 18.11
N ALA A 177 3.76 -9.11 17.79
CA ALA A 177 4.31 -8.10 18.68
C ALA A 177 3.27 -7.45 19.63
N ILE A 178 1.96 -7.68 19.43
CA ILE A 178 0.92 -7.05 20.25
C ILE A 178 1.00 -7.49 21.70
N LYS A 179 1.02 -6.54 22.65
CA LYS A 179 1.23 -6.76 24.08
C LYS A 179 0.11 -7.59 24.72
N ASP A 180 -1.15 -7.14 24.59
CA ASP A 180 -2.29 -7.72 25.29
C ASP A 180 -3.60 -7.68 24.48
N THR A 181 -4.68 -8.26 25.03
CA THR A 181 -5.99 -8.32 24.37
C THR A 181 -6.71 -6.96 24.32
N ALA A 182 -6.43 -6.06 25.26
CA ALA A 182 -6.99 -4.71 25.24
C ALA A 182 -6.39 -3.89 24.11
N ALA A 183 -5.08 -4.02 23.89
CA ALA A 183 -4.39 -3.42 22.74
C ALA A 183 -4.95 -3.95 21.41
N ILE A 184 -5.30 -5.24 21.31
CA ILE A 184 -5.96 -5.79 20.10
C ILE A 184 -7.29 -5.08 19.82
N LYS A 185 -8.14 -4.90 20.83
CA LYS A 185 -9.45 -4.23 20.64
C LYS A 185 -9.28 -2.77 20.17
N ARG A 186 -8.41 -2.01 20.84
CA ARG A 186 -8.13 -0.62 20.45
C ARG A 186 -7.53 -0.55 19.05
N GLY A 187 -6.55 -1.37 18.77
CA GLY A 187 -5.91 -1.44 17.45
C GLY A 187 -6.91 -1.80 16.34
N THR A 188 -7.86 -2.71 16.59
CA THR A 188 -8.89 -3.04 15.61
C THR A 188 -9.78 -1.85 15.28
N ILE A 189 -10.22 -1.07 16.28
CA ILE A 189 -11.05 0.12 16.04
C ILE A 189 -10.26 1.16 15.24
N ILE A 190 -9.03 1.48 15.67
CA ILE A 190 -8.18 2.47 15.01
C ILE A 190 -7.88 2.05 13.57
N SER A 191 -7.48 0.79 13.35
CA SER A 191 -7.17 0.30 12.00
C SER A 191 -8.40 0.26 11.10
N THR A 192 -9.60 -0.04 11.64
CA THR A 192 -10.83 -0.02 10.85
C THR A 192 -11.15 1.39 10.37
N ILE A 193 -11.09 2.38 11.27
CA ILE A 193 -11.32 3.79 10.90
C ILE A 193 -10.26 4.23 9.86
N PHE A 194 -8.99 3.91 10.11
CA PHE A 194 -7.90 4.19 9.18
C PHE A 194 -8.17 3.59 7.79
N CYS A 195 -8.52 2.30 7.71
CA CYS A 195 -8.80 1.62 6.45
C CYS A 195 -10.00 2.23 5.71
N ILE A 196 -11.05 2.66 6.44
CA ILE A 196 -12.21 3.33 5.83
C ILE A 196 -11.78 4.66 5.21
N VAL A 197 -11.08 5.51 5.96
CA VAL A 197 -10.66 6.83 5.49
C VAL A 197 -9.73 6.70 4.28
N ILE A 198 -8.68 5.88 4.39
CA ILE A 198 -7.69 5.71 3.31
C ILE A 198 -8.31 5.00 2.11
N GLY A 199 -9.04 3.90 2.33
CA GLY A 199 -9.66 3.13 1.25
C GLY A 199 -10.69 3.95 0.48
N CYS A 200 -11.67 4.55 1.18
CA CYS A 200 -12.66 5.40 0.54
C CYS A 200 -12.01 6.59 -0.18
N GLY A 201 -11.02 7.24 0.45
CA GLY A 201 -10.29 8.35 -0.16
C GLY A 201 -9.56 7.95 -1.43
N ALA A 202 -8.79 6.86 -1.40
CA ALA A 202 -8.04 6.38 -2.56
C ALA A 202 -8.95 5.99 -3.73
N TYR A 203 -10.03 5.26 -3.46
CA TYR A 203 -11.00 4.88 -4.50
C TYR A 203 -11.76 6.07 -5.07
N LEU A 204 -12.10 7.05 -4.24
CA LEU A 204 -12.74 8.29 -4.68
C LEU A 204 -11.80 9.08 -5.59
N ILE A 205 -10.54 9.25 -5.22
CA ILE A 205 -9.53 9.92 -6.04
C ILE A 205 -9.35 9.18 -7.38
N GLY A 206 -9.25 7.84 -7.34
CA GLY A 206 -9.13 7.02 -8.53
C GLY A 206 -10.34 7.14 -9.48
N SER A 207 -11.55 7.12 -8.95
CA SER A 207 -12.77 7.23 -9.76
C SER A 207 -12.94 8.63 -10.38
N THR A 208 -12.61 9.67 -9.63
CA THR A 208 -12.70 11.07 -10.10
C THR A 208 -11.58 11.43 -11.08
N SER A 209 -10.49 10.66 -11.12
CA SER A 209 -9.40 10.90 -12.08
C SER A 209 -9.89 10.93 -13.53
N ARG A 210 -10.90 10.14 -13.88
CA ARG A 210 -11.52 10.13 -15.22
C ARG A 210 -12.15 11.48 -15.58
N LEU A 211 -12.82 12.14 -14.63
CA LEU A 211 -13.41 13.46 -14.84
C LEU A 211 -12.33 14.50 -15.09
N VAL A 212 -11.30 14.51 -14.26
CA VAL A 212 -10.22 15.50 -14.34
C VAL A 212 -9.35 15.30 -15.57
N LEU A 213 -9.05 14.05 -15.93
CA LEU A 213 -8.21 13.71 -17.10
C LEU A 213 -9.01 13.64 -18.42
N GLY A 214 -10.36 13.75 -18.36
CA GLY A 214 -11.23 13.67 -19.53
C GLY A 214 -11.27 12.28 -20.18
N GLY A 215 -11.00 11.21 -19.41
CA GLY A 215 -11.00 9.84 -19.92
C GLY A 215 -9.76 9.44 -20.72
N VAL A 216 -8.79 10.34 -20.88
CA VAL A 216 -7.55 10.06 -21.63
C VAL A 216 -6.53 9.39 -20.73
N LEU A 217 -6.00 8.24 -21.18
CA LEU A 217 -4.90 7.59 -20.48
C LEU A 217 -3.59 8.35 -20.75
N PRO A 218 -2.84 8.77 -19.72
CA PRO A 218 -1.55 9.43 -19.91
C PRO A 218 -0.53 8.57 -20.68
N LYS A 219 0.41 9.21 -21.38
CA LYS A 219 1.44 8.53 -22.21
C LYS A 219 2.26 7.47 -21.45
N GLY A 220 2.40 7.60 -20.14
CA GLY A 220 3.08 6.62 -19.26
C GLY A 220 2.20 5.44 -18.81
N GLY A 221 0.97 5.31 -19.34
CA GLY A 221 0.04 4.24 -18.98
C GLY A 221 -0.63 4.44 -17.61
N VAL A 222 -1.14 3.36 -17.03
CA VAL A 222 -1.92 3.38 -15.78
C VAL A 222 -1.11 3.94 -14.61
N ASP A 223 0.18 3.63 -14.54
CA ASP A 223 1.09 4.07 -13.47
C ASP A 223 1.25 5.61 -13.44
N SER A 224 0.97 6.29 -14.55
CA SER A 224 1.07 7.75 -14.68
C SER A 224 -0.25 8.50 -14.43
N VAL A 225 -1.35 7.79 -14.16
CA VAL A 225 -2.67 8.42 -13.92
C VAL A 225 -2.63 9.33 -12.70
N ILE A 226 -2.19 8.81 -11.56
CA ILE A 226 -2.15 9.60 -10.32
C ILE A 226 -1.11 10.73 -10.38
N PRO A 227 0.15 10.52 -10.83
CA PRO A 227 1.07 11.63 -11.03
C PRO A 227 0.51 12.74 -11.93
N THR A 228 -0.09 12.39 -13.06
CA THR A 228 -0.67 13.37 -13.99
C THR A 228 -1.86 14.11 -13.37
N LEU A 229 -2.71 13.39 -12.62
CA LEU A 229 -3.82 14.00 -11.88
C LEU A 229 -3.31 15.04 -10.87
N LEU A 230 -2.30 14.70 -10.09
CA LEU A 230 -1.72 15.59 -9.09
C LEU A 230 -1.12 16.85 -9.73
N MET A 231 -0.38 16.69 -10.81
CA MET A 231 0.18 17.83 -11.55
C MET A 231 -0.91 18.73 -12.14
N LYS A 232 -2.02 18.16 -12.60
CA LYS A 232 -3.12 18.92 -13.18
C LYS A 232 -3.92 19.69 -12.12
N ILE A 233 -4.15 19.09 -10.95
CA ILE A 233 -4.93 19.73 -9.87
C ILE A 233 -4.07 20.72 -9.08
N LEU A 234 -2.80 20.40 -8.84
CA LEU A 234 -1.95 21.10 -7.89
C LEU A 234 -0.80 21.86 -8.54
N GLY A 235 -0.60 21.71 -9.85
CA GLY A 235 0.54 22.34 -10.56
C GLY A 235 0.45 23.85 -10.76
N GLY A 236 -0.61 24.50 -10.26
CA GLY A 236 -0.86 25.94 -10.43
C GLY A 236 -0.63 26.77 -9.17
N GLY A 237 0.21 27.80 -9.28
CA GLY A 237 0.45 28.78 -8.21
C GLY A 237 1.24 28.23 -7.00
N THR A 238 1.66 29.14 -6.12
CA THR A 238 2.50 28.79 -4.93
C THR A 238 1.77 27.84 -3.96
N ALA A 239 0.49 28.06 -3.72
CA ALA A 239 -0.31 27.21 -2.85
C ALA A 239 -0.42 25.76 -3.38
N GLY A 240 -0.62 25.61 -4.68
CA GLY A 240 -0.66 24.32 -5.34
C GLY A 240 0.68 23.56 -5.24
N ILE A 241 1.79 24.24 -5.42
CA ILE A 241 3.12 23.65 -5.28
C ILE A 241 3.37 23.16 -3.85
N ILE A 242 2.98 23.94 -2.85
CA ILE A 242 3.11 23.55 -1.44
C ILE A 242 2.24 22.30 -1.17
N LEU A 243 1.01 22.28 -1.65
CA LEU A 243 0.11 21.14 -1.47
C LEU A 243 0.63 19.90 -2.21
N LEU A 244 1.18 20.07 -3.41
CA LEU A 244 1.83 18.99 -4.15
C LEU A 244 3.00 18.40 -3.34
N ALA A 245 3.86 19.25 -2.77
CA ALA A 245 4.96 18.79 -1.92
C ALA A 245 4.48 18.00 -0.69
N LEU A 246 3.42 18.45 -0.03
CA LEU A 246 2.81 17.75 1.10
C LEU A 246 2.26 16.38 0.67
N ILE A 247 1.63 16.30 -0.48
CA ILE A 247 1.11 15.02 -1.00
C ILE A 247 2.24 14.09 -1.42
N MET A 248 3.34 14.62 -1.97
CA MET A 248 4.52 13.82 -2.25
C MET A 248 5.11 13.20 -0.98
N ILE A 249 5.20 13.96 0.10
CA ILE A 249 5.64 13.47 1.42
C ILE A 249 4.67 12.38 1.94
N LEU A 250 3.38 12.57 1.78
CA LEU A 250 2.35 11.59 2.13
C LEU A 250 2.55 10.27 1.38
N LEU A 251 2.67 10.32 0.06
CA LEU A 251 2.82 9.13 -0.78
C LEU A 251 4.14 8.41 -0.49
N LEU A 252 5.22 9.18 -0.27
CA LEU A 252 6.49 8.64 0.18
C LEU A 252 6.35 7.94 1.53
N SER A 253 5.75 8.59 2.52
CA SER A 253 5.51 8.03 3.86
C SER A 253 4.72 6.72 3.82
N ALA A 254 3.59 6.70 3.09
CA ALA A 254 2.75 5.51 2.98
C ALA A 254 3.49 4.34 2.31
N SER A 255 4.27 4.63 1.26
CA SER A 255 5.03 3.61 0.54
C SER A 255 6.22 3.12 1.35
N MET A 256 6.92 4.00 2.08
CA MET A 256 8.03 3.62 2.95
C MET A 256 7.57 2.70 4.08
N SER A 257 6.44 2.97 4.75
CA SER A 257 5.86 2.07 5.75
C SER A 257 5.61 0.66 5.20
N THR A 258 5.15 0.58 3.96
CA THR A 258 4.95 -0.71 3.28
C THR A 258 6.28 -1.40 2.98
N LEU A 259 7.25 -0.65 2.43
CA LEU A 259 8.58 -1.18 2.10
C LEU A 259 9.33 -1.69 3.34
N GLU A 260 9.29 -0.94 4.46
CA GLU A 260 9.84 -1.37 5.73
C GLU A 260 9.32 -2.76 6.14
N ALA A 261 8.00 -2.90 6.16
CA ALA A 261 7.36 -4.13 6.59
C ALA A 261 7.69 -5.31 5.65
N VAL A 262 7.73 -5.07 4.35
CA VAL A 262 8.02 -6.09 3.33
C VAL A 262 9.49 -6.51 3.34
N VAL A 263 10.41 -5.55 3.37
CA VAL A 263 11.87 -5.80 3.40
C VAL A 263 12.26 -6.51 4.69
N LEU A 264 11.77 -6.04 5.84
CA LEU A 264 12.05 -6.66 7.14
C LEU A 264 11.53 -8.10 7.21
N THR A 265 10.31 -8.35 6.72
CA THR A 265 9.71 -9.70 6.70
C THR A 265 10.47 -10.61 5.74
N SER A 266 10.83 -10.13 4.57
CA SER A 266 11.61 -10.87 3.58
C SER A 266 13.00 -11.22 4.11
N ALA A 267 13.72 -10.25 4.68
CA ALA A 267 15.03 -10.46 5.27
C ALA A 267 14.98 -11.45 6.47
N SER A 268 13.98 -11.31 7.35
CA SER A 268 13.82 -12.20 8.49
C SER A 268 13.47 -13.63 8.08
N SER A 269 12.68 -13.82 7.03
CA SER A 269 12.36 -15.18 6.53
C SER A 269 13.61 -15.92 6.05
N VAL A 270 14.59 -15.20 5.49
CA VAL A 270 15.88 -15.80 5.09
C VAL A 270 16.80 -15.96 6.29
N ALA A 271 17.05 -14.89 7.07
CA ALA A 271 18.06 -14.88 8.12
C ALA A 271 17.67 -15.71 9.35
N VAL A 272 16.40 -15.64 9.76
CA VAL A 272 15.91 -16.27 10.98
C VAL A 272 15.34 -17.67 10.73
N ASP A 273 14.71 -17.88 9.57
CA ASP A 273 14.00 -19.13 9.30
C ASP A 273 14.74 -20.04 8.34
N LEU A 274 15.14 -19.57 7.15
CA LEU A 274 15.70 -20.41 6.09
C LEU A 274 17.14 -20.84 6.43
N ILE A 275 18.03 -19.90 6.72
CA ILE A 275 19.46 -20.21 6.99
C ILE A 275 19.63 -21.18 8.17
N PRO A 276 19.00 -20.96 9.34
CA PRO A 276 19.12 -21.91 10.45
C PRO A 276 18.49 -23.27 10.17
N ALA A 277 17.36 -23.30 9.44
CA ALA A 277 16.71 -24.56 9.10
C ALA A 277 17.56 -25.42 8.16
N VAL A 278 18.28 -24.80 7.21
CA VAL A 278 19.16 -25.51 6.26
C VAL A 278 20.47 -25.90 6.93
N ARG A 279 21.07 -25.02 7.76
CA ARG A 279 22.37 -25.27 8.41
C ARG A 279 22.33 -26.21 9.63
N LYS A 280 21.15 -26.70 10.03
CA LYS A 280 20.97 -27.52 11.26
C LYS A 280 21.51 -26.86 12.55
N LYS A 281 21.84 -25.58 12.56
CA LYS A 281 22.24 -24.83 13.74
C LYS A 281 20.99 -24.22 14.41
N GLU A 282 20.71 -24.68 15.63
CA GLU A 282 19.83 -23.96 16.53
C GLU A 282 20.52 -22.65 16.92
N THR A 283 20.03 -21.54 16.46
CA THR A 283 20.42 -20.23 16.98
C THR A 283 19.87 -20.13 18.40
N LYS A 284 20.78 -20.19 19.41
CA LYS A 284 20.42 -19.79 20.77
C LYS A 284 19.88 -18.36 20.72
N PRO A 285 18.78 -18.06 21.41
CA PRO A 285 18.28 -16.71 21.49
C PRO A 285 19.26 -15.88 22.31
N GLU A 286 19.96 -14.96 21.68
CA GLU A 286 20.57 -13.85 22.41
C GLU A 286 19.45 -12.96 22.94
N ALA A 287 19.57 -12.66 24.25
CA ALA A 287 18.60 -11.99 25.09
C ALA A 287 18.32 -10.53 24.66
#